data_a3c588640643abbbf5f301948cabb799
#
_entry.id   a3c588640643abbbf5f301948cabb799
#
_cell.length_a   1.000
_cell.length_b   1.000
_cell.length_c   1.000
_cell.angle_alpha   90.00
_cell.angle_beta   90.00
_cell.angle_gamma   90.00
#
_symmetry.space_group_name_H-M   'P 1'
#
loop_
_entity.id
_entity.type
_entity.pdbx_description
1 polymer ?
#
loop_
_entity_poly.entity_id
_entity_poly.type
_entity_poly.pdbx_seq_one_letter_code
_entity_poly.pdbx_strand_id
1 'polypeptide(L)'
;MFPFWDLAIAPIMTASGANRIVEIGALRGETTAFMLENLGPDAELHVIDPVPVFDPTEHEERFPGRYIFHRALSIDALTRIPAADVALIDGDHNWYTVYNECRLLGEAAEQEARPLPILILHDVL
;
A
#
# COMPACT_ATOMS: atom_id res chain seq x y z
N MET A 1 -2.27 6.95 9.06
CA MET A 1 -1.47 5.78 9.57
C MET A 1 -0.14 6.15 10.20
N PHE A 2 0.39 7.27 9.88
CA PHE A 2 1.70 7.69 10.42
C PHE A 2 1.82 7.57 11.95
N PRO A 3 0.84 7.98 12.77
CA PRO A 3 0.96 7.85 14.23
C PRO A 3 1.08 6.42 14.75
N PHE A 4 0.68 5.43 13.96
CA PHE A 4 0.72 4.02 14.35
C PHE A 4 1.93 3.28 13.81
N TRP A 5 2.85 3.99 13.16
CA TRP A 5 4.00 3.36 12.51
C TRP A 5 4.85 2.56 13.50
N ASP A 6 5.31 3.22 14.57
CA ASP A 6 6.21 2.56 15.53
C ASP A 6 5.52 1.48 16.35
N LEU A 7 4.23 1.69 16.67
CA LEU A 7 3.50 0.80 17.58
C LEU A 7 2.99 -0.47 16.90
N ALA A 8 2.64 -0.41 15.64
CA ALA A 8 1.98 -1.51 14.96
C ALA A 8 2.55 -1.80 13.56
N ILE A 9 2.65 -0.80 12.69
CA ILE A 9 2.94 -1.04 11.28
C ILE A 9 4.36 -1.56 11.07
N ALA A 10 5.36 -0.90 11.64
CA ALA A 10 6.75 -1.31 11.46
C ALA A 10 7.02 -2.72 12.02
N PRO A 11 6.53 -3.09 13.22
CA PRO A 11 6.66 -4.46 13.69
C PRO A 11 5.99 -5.50 12.79
N ILE A 12 4.80 -5.20 12.24
CA ILE A 12 4.12 -6.10 11.31
C ILE A 12 4.92 -6.28 10.04
N MET A 13 5.42 -5.20 9.46
CA MET A 13 6.25 -5.24 8.26
C MET A 13 7.52 -6.07 8.47
N THR A 14 8.21 -5.84 9.58
CA THR A 14 9.44 -6.56 9.92
C THR A 14 9.18 -8.04 10.15
N ALA A 15 8.16 -8.37 10.93
CA ALA A 15 7.84 -9.76 11.27
C ALA A 15 7.34 -10.56 10.05
N SER A 16 6.62 -9.93 9.14
CA SER A 16 6.08 -10.59 7.95
C SER A 16 7.11 -10.79 6.84
N GLY A 17 8.24 -10.07 6.88
CA GLY A 17 9.21 -10.08 5.79
C GLY A 17 8.62 -9.54 4.48
N ALA A 18 7.74 -8.57 4.55
CA ALA A 18 7.01 -8.05 3.41
C ALA A 18 7.96 -7.44 2.37
N ASN A 19 7.79 -7.84 1.10
CA ASN A 19 8.53 -7.32 -0.04
C ASN A 19 7.68 -6.44 -0.96
N ARG A 20 6.39 -6.76 -1.09
CA ARG A 20 5.48 -5.91 -1.88
C ARG A 20 4.38 -5.38 -1.00
N ILE A 21 4.32 -4.06 -0.91
CA ILE A 21 3.37 -3.35 -0.08
C ILE A 21 2.51 -2.48 -0.98
N VAL A 22 1.21 -2.45 -0.70
CA VAL A 22 0.26 -1.56 -1.37
C VAL A 22 -0.27 -0.58 -0.33
N GLU A 23 -0.20 0.71 -0.63
CA GLU A 23 -0.79 1.77 0.18
C GLU A 23 -1.89 2.45 -0.62
N ILE A 24 -3.10 2.45 -0.08
CA ILE A 24 -4.26 3.10 -0.70
C ILE A 24 -4.59 4.35 0.10
N GLY A 25 -4.52 5.51 -0.57
CA GLY A 25 -4.77 6.79 0.08
C GLY A 25 -3.55 7.34 0.81
N ALA A 26 -2.54 7.74 0.07
CA ALA A 26 -1.26 8.21 0.63
C ALA A 26 -1.25 9.70 0.96
N LEU A 27 -2.34 10.30 1.10
CA LEU A 27 -2.63 11.74 1.24
C LEU A 27 -1.44 12.71 1.21
N ARG A 28 -0.50 12.61 2.17
CA ARG A 28 0.68 13.49 2.27
C ARG A 28 2.01 12.79 2.03
N GLY A 29 1.99 11.50 1.77
CA GLY A 29 3.20 10.72 1.50
C GLY A 29 4.09 10.46 2.71
N GLU A 30 3.70 10.84 3.91
CA GLU A 30 4.50 10.69 5.13
C GLU A 30 4.80 9.23 5.46
N THR A 31 3.79 8.38 5.43
CA THR A 31 3.93 6.95 5.71
C THR A 31 4.85 6.28 4.68
N THR A 32 4.74 6.69 3.42
CA THR A 32 5.56 6.19 2.31
C THR A 32 7.04 6.36 2.57
N ALA A 33 7.46 7.55 2.96
CA ALA A 33 8.88 7.83 3.23
C ALA A 33 9.42 6.93 4.34
N PHE A 34 8.66 6.78 5.42
CA PHE A 34 9.03 5.89 6.52
C PHE A 34 9.12 4.43 6.08
N MET A 35 8.16 3.97 5.29
CA MET A 35 8.17 2.59 4.81
C MET A 35 9.43 2.29 4.00
N LEU A 36 9.76 3.12 3.03
CA LEU A 36 10.88 2.87 2.14
C LEU A 36 12.24 3.02 2.83
N GLU A 37 12.34 3.88 3.84
CA GLU A 37 13.57 4.03 4.61
C GLU A 37 13.83 2.85 5.53
N ASN A 38 12.79 2.15 5.98
CA ASN A 38 12.88 1.11 6.99
C ASN A 38 12.72 -0.31 6.44
N LEU A 39 12.37 -0.47 5.17
CA LEU A 39 12.26 -1.77 4.53
C LEU A 39 13.55 -2.15 3.80
N GLY A 40 13.72 -3.45 3.55
CA GLY A 40 14.89 -3.95 2.84
C GLY A 40 15.02 -3.37 1.42
N PRO A 41 16.20 -3.47 0.80
CA PRO A 41 16.47 -2.85 -0.50
C PRO A 41 15.65 -3.46 -1.66
N ASP A 42 15.12 -4.66 -1.48
CA ASP A 42 14.31 -5.34 -2.48
C ASP A 42 12.81 -5.07 -2.32
N ALA A 43 12.41 -4.36 -1.27
CA ALA A 43 11.00 -4.04 -1.05
C ALA A 43 10.51 -3.01 -2.05
N GLU A 44 9.32 -3.23 -2.58
CA GLU A 44 8.64 -2.28 -3.45
C GLU A 44 7.32 -1.83 -2.83
N LEU A 45 6.98 -0.56 -3.05
CA LEU A 45 5.78 0.07 -2.54
C LEU A 45 4.95 0.59 -3.70
N HIS A 46 3.73 0.12 -3.81
CA HIS A 46 2.75 0.64 -4.73
C HIS A 46 1.82 1.58 -3.98
N VAL A 47 1.80 2.84 -4.39
CA VAL A 47 0.97 3.87 -3.76
C VAL A 47 -0.13 4.25 -4.72
N ILE A 48 -1.36 4.21 -4.26
CA ILE A 48 -2.54 4.50 -5.08
C ILE A 48 -3.28 5.70 -4.50
N ASP A 49 -3.39 6.75 -5.30
CA ASP A 49 -4.17 7.93 -4.94
C ASP A 49 -4.59 8.65 -6.23
N PRO A 50 -5.89 8.90 -6.43
CA PRO A 50 -6.36 9.59 -7.64
C PRO A 50 -6.01 11.09 -7.64
N VAL A 51 -5.89 11.70 -6.45
CA VAL A 51 -5.65 13.14 -6.30
C VAL A 51 -4.67 13.39 -5.15
N PRO A 52 -3.37 13.10 -5.34
CA PRO A 52 -2.39 13.31 -4.27
C PRO A 52 -2.22 14.81 -4.00
N VAL A 53 -2.01 15.15 -2.71
CA VAL A 53 -1.71 16.51 -2.29
C VAL A 53 -0.21 16.73 -2.12
N PHE A 54 0.59 15.82 -2.63
CA PHE A 54 2.05 15.87 -2.66
C PHE A 54 2.53 15.53 -4.07
N ASP A 55 3.81 15.77 -4.34
CA ASP A 55 4.41 15.41 -5.63
C ASP A 55 5.05 14.02 -5.54
N PRO A 56 4.44 12.99 -6.15
CA PRO A 56 5.00 11.64 -6.10
C PRO A 56 6.32 11.48 -6.85
N THR A 57 6.62 12.38 -7.80
CA THR A 57 7.86 12.33 -8.60
C THR A 57 9.09 12.35 -7.72
N GLU A 58 9.07 13.13 -6.64
CA GLU A 58 10.19 13.22 -5.70
C GLU A 58 10.52 11.85 -5.10
N HIS A 59 9.50 11.08 -4.72
CA HIS A 59 9.69 9.73 -4.17
C HIS A 59 10.12 8.74 -5.24
N GLU A 60 9.58 8.87 -6.45
CA GLU A 60 9.97 8.01 -7.57
C GLU A 60 11.44 8.17 -7.93
N GLU A 61 11.94 9.41 -7.91
CA GLU A 61 13.35 9.72 -8.17
C GLU A 61 14.25 9.24 -7.03
N ARG A 62 13.81 9.37 -5.79
CA ARG A 62 14.57 8.94 -4.62
C ARG A 62 14.68 7.43 -4.51
N PHE A 63 13.62 6.71 -4.89
CA PHE A 63 13.54 5.25 -4.79
C PHE A 63 13.20 4.61 -6.14
N PRO A 64 14.09 4.71 -7.15
CA PRO A 64 13.78 4.19 -8.48
C PRO A 64 13.54 2.69 -8.48
N GLY A 65 12.44 2.28 -9.13
CA GLY A 65 12.03 0.88 -9.20
C GLY A 65 11.42 0.32 -7.92
N ARG A 66 11.45 1.08 -6.82
CA ARG A 66 10.90 0.64 -5.53
C ARG A 66 9.64 1.40 -5.13
N TYR A 67 9.52 2.65 -5.52
CA TYR A 67 8.33 3.46 -5.33
C TYR A 67 7.59 3.55 -6.66
N ILE A 68 6.38 3.03 -6.70
CA ILE A 68 5.57 2.98 -7.91
C ILE A 68 4.23 3.66 -7.59
N PHE A 69 4.01 4.83 -8.19
CA PHE A 69 2.79 5.60 -7.94
C PHE A 69 1.74 5.34 -9.01
N HIS A 70 0.51 5.14 -8.57
CA HIS A 70 -0.65 4.94 -9.43
C HIS A 70 -1.64 6.08 -9.20
N ARG A 71 -1.70 7.03 -10.13
CA ARG A 71 -2.69 8.11 -10.10
C ARG A 71 -3.99 7.57 -10.68
N ALA A 72 -4.75 6.87 -9.87
CA ALA A 72 -5.96 6.19 -10.29
C ALA A 72 -6.84 5.88 -9.08
N LEU A 73 -8.08 5.49 -9.34
CA LEU A 73 -8.93 4.90 -8.32
C LEU A 73 -8.39 3.53 -7.94
N SER A 74 -8.51 3.15 -6.67
CA SER A 74 -7.98 1.90 -6.16
C SER A 74 -8.52 0.68 -6.92
N ILE A 75 -9.82 0.66 -7.20
CA ILE A 75 -10.44 -0.47 -7.91
C ILE A 75 -9.92 -0.65 -9.33
N ASP A 76 -9.38 0.40 -9.94
CA ASP A 76 -8.76 0.30 -11.27
C ASP A 76 -7.29 -0.11 -11.15
N ALA A 77 -6.55 0.51 -10.25
CA ALA A 77 -5.13 0.23 -10.06
C ALA A 77 -4.86 -1.20 -9.58
N LEU A 78 -5.67 -1.69 -8.65
CA LEU A 78 -5.48 -3.01 -8.07
C LEU A 78 -5.62 -4.16 -9.07
N THR A 79 -6.28 -3.94 -10.20
CA THR A 79 -6.36 -4.95 -11.27
C THR A 79 -5.02 -5.14 -11.99
N ARG A 80 -4.07 -4.23 -11.81
CA ARG A 80 -2.79 -4.20 -12.52
C ARG A 80 -1.59 -4.43 -11.59
N ILE A 81 -1.80 -4.50 -10.29
CA ILE A 81 -0.73 -4.69 -9.31
C ILE A 81 -0.66 -6.18 -8.96
N PRO A 82 0.55 -6.79 -9.00
CA PRO A 82 0.72 -8.16 -8.56
C PRO A 82 0.39 -8.34 -7.07
N ALA A 83 0.24 -9.59 -6.63
CA ALA A 83 -0.14 -9.91 -5.25
C ALA A 83 0.75 -9.20 -4.22
N ALA A 84 0.13 -8.52 -3.27
CA ALA A 84 0.81 -7.82 -2.19
C ALA A 84 1.02 -8.73 -0.98
N ASP A 85 2.06 -8.45 -0.21
CA ASP A 85 2.29 -9.10 1.09
C ASP A 85 1.54 -8.37 2.20
N VAL A 86 1.49 -7.04 2.11
CA VAL A 86 0.77 -6.19 3.06
C VAL A 86 0.06 -5.08 2.29
N ALA A 87 -1.15 -4.75 2.70
CA ALA A 87 -1.90 -3.63 2.15
C ALA A 87 -2.36 -2.70 3.27
N LEU A 88 -2.09 -1.40 3.10
CA LEU A 88 -2.52 -0.34 3.99
C LEU A 88 -3.68 0.39 3.34
N ILE A 89 -4.86 0.34 3.96
CA ILE A 89 -6.07 0.93 3.40
C ILE A 89 -6.48 2.13 4.24
N ASP A 90 -6.27 3.33 3.71
CA ASP A 90 -6.57 4.60 4.37
C ASP A 90 -7.10 5.62 3.35
N GLY A 91 -7.90 5.16 2.42
CA GLY A 91 -8.45 6.00 1.36
C GLY A 91 -9.92 6.33 1.60
N ASP A 92 -10.76 5.90 0.68
CA ASP A 92 -12.20 6.09 0.76
C ASP A 92 -12.79 5.21 1.88
N HIS A 93 -13.57 5.83 2.77
CA HIS A 93 -14.18 5.13 3.90
C HIS A 93 -15.52 4.49 3.57
N ASN A 94 -15.92 4.49 2.29
CA ASN A 94 -17.12 3.83 1.82
C ASN A 94 -16.93 2.30 1.87
N TRP A 95 -17.85 1.61 2.54
CA TRP A 95 -17.73 0.16 2.71
C TRP A 95 -17.68 -0.60 1.37
N TYR A 96 -18.37 -0.12 0.36
CA TYR A 96 -18.38 -0.74 -0.96
C TYR A 96 -16.99 -0.69 -1.60
N THR A 97 -16.35 0.45 -1.53
CA THR A 97 -14.98 0.63 -2.03
C THR A 97 -14.00 -0.25 -1.27
N VAL A 98 -14.04 -0.23 0.06
CA VAL A 98 -13.17 -1.07 0.90
C VAL A 98 -13.40 -2.56 0.63
N TYR A 99 -14.66 -2.97 0.49
CA TYR A 99 -14.97 -4.35 0.15
C TYR A 99 -14.34 -4.78 -1.17
N ASN A 100 -14.46 -3.95 -2.20
CA ASN A 100 -13.87 -4.25 -3.50
C ASN A 100 -12.34 -4.21 -3.48
N GLU A 101 -11.75 -3.32 -2.70
CA GLU A 101 -10.29 -3.29 -2.50
C GLU A 101 -9.81 -4.60 -1.89
N CYS A 102 -10.44 -5.05 -0.82
CA CYS A 102 -10.11 -6.32 -0.18
C CYS A 102 -10.32 -7.51 -1.14
N ARG A 103 -11.39 -7.49 -1.91
CA ARG A 103 -11.69 -8.54 -2.88
C ARG A 103 -10.60 -8.62 -3.96
N LEU A 104 -10.21 -7.49 -4.53
CA LEU A 104 -9.18 -7.45 -5.57
C LEU A 104 -7.81 -7.87 -5.04
N LEU A 105 -7.46 -7.47 -3.83
CA LEU A 105 -6.22 -7.91 -3.17
C LEU A 105 -6.22 -9.43 -2.97
N GLY A 106 -7.33 -9.99 -2.56
CA GLY A 106 -7.48 -11.44 -2.38
C GLY A 106 -7.43 -12.20 -3.70
N GLU A 107 -8.07 -11.68 -4.74
CA GLU A 107 -8.05 -12.30 -6.07
C GLU A 107 -6.64 -12.35 -6.65
N ALA A 108 -5.86 -11.28 -6.49
CA ALA A 108 -4.48 -11.25 -6.96
C ALA A 108 -3.64 -12.34 -6.25
N ALA A 109 -3.81 -12.49 -4.95
CA ALA A 109 -3.12 -13.54 -4.19
C ALA A 109 -3.52 -14.94 -4.67
N GLU A 110 -4.80 -15.16 -4.90
CA GLU A 110 -5.32 -16.44 -5.39
C GLU A 110 -4.75 -16.79 -6.77
N GLN A 111 -4.75 -15.82 -7.69
CA GLN A 111 -4.22 -16.02 -9.05
C GLN A 111 -2.74 -16.40 -9.06
N GLU A 112 -1.97 -15.88 -8.12
CA GLU A 112 -0.54 -16.16 -8.00
C GLU A 112 -0.23 -17.30 -7.03
N ALA A 113 -1.23 -17.97 -6.50
CA ALA A 113 -1.10 -19.04 -5.50
C ALA A 113 -0.26 -18.61 -4.29
N ARG A 114 -0.49 -17.39 -3.81
CA ARG A 114 0.20 -16.80 -2.66
C ARG A 114 -0.77 -16.65 -1.48
N PRO A 115 -0.22 -16.58 -0.25
CA PRO A 115 -1.05 -16.27 0.92
C PRO A 115 -1.78 -14.94 0.75
N LEU A 116 -2.94 -14.81 1.39
CA LEU A 116 -3.66 -13.54 1.43
C LEU A 116 -2.78 -12.47 2.09
N PRO A 117 -2.84 -11.22 1.61
CA PRO A 117 -2.06 -10.14 2.22
C PRO A 117 -2.55 -9.84 3.63
N ILE A 118 -1.64 -9.32 4.45
CA ILE A 118 -2.02 -8.72 5.73
C ILE A 118 -2.67 -7.38 5.41
N LEU A 119 -3.90 -7.17 5.89
CA LEU A 119 -4.64 -5.94 5.66
C LEU A 119 -4.60 -5.08 6.92
N ILE A 120 -4.18 -3.83 6.76
CA ILE A 120 -4.19 -2.83 7.84
C ILE A 120 -5.15 -1.74 7.40
N LEU A 121 -6.30 -1.64 8.07
CA LEU A 121 -7.35 -0.70 7.74
C LEU A 121 -7.38 0.42 8.77
N HIS A 122 -7.49 1.67 8.31
CA HIS A 122 -7.52 2.85 9.17
C HIS A 122 -8.78 3.65 8.87
N ASP A 123 -9.48 4.06 9.93
CA ASP A 123 -10.68 4.90 9.86
C ASP A 123 -11.77 4.36 8.93
N VAL A 124 -12.07 3.06 9.02
CA VAL A 124 -13.08 2.41 8.16
C VAL A 124 -14.47 2.32 8.79
N LEU A 125 -14.68 2.96 9.91
CA LEU A 125 -15.97 2.99 10.61
C LEU A 125 -16.83 4.18 10.22
#